data_28019cb65aa2d943110fc2e464d30120
#
_entry.id   28019cb65aa2d943110fc2e464d30120
#
_cell.length_a   1.000
_cell.length_b   1.000
_cell.length_c   1.000
_cell.angle_alpha   90.00
_cell.angle_beta   90.00
_cell.angle_gamma   90.00
#
_symmetry.space_group_name_H-M   'P 1'
#
loop_
_entity.id
_entity.type
_entity.pdbx_description
1 polymer ?
#
loop_
_entity_poly.entity_id
_entity_poly.type
_entity_poly.pdbx_seq_one_letter_code
_entity_poly.pdbx_strand_id
1 'polypeptide(L)'
;MAGSLGLSKTLGLASSSKLSLSNILPDPPDPPPTTEQLLGACLSHHPSLEKQRAVIDQAKQDYRLERFRLYPSVFLDGSATEIDEFDPSNSASVFVGAIAISVPIFDFGAQLATTRSKLMKYKAEQARLFSTADDVNYEVLKTYQTIYNLTHNILSLQGDVSKAKRDVEVIEAQQQQGIAEPLTEVEKELRFIARQDELEGLQARRLSYYARLQKAAGGVWKWIP
;
A
#
# COMPACT_ATOMS: atom_id res chain seq x y z
N MET A 1 -25.80 -3.55 6.90
CA MET A 1 -25.59 -2.19 7.43
C MET A 1 -24.15 -1.92 7.90
N ALA A 2 -23.44 -2.86 8.56
CA ALA A 2 -22.04 -2.63 8.99
C ALA A 2 -21.03 -2.38 7.84
N GLY A 3 -21.21 -3.00 6.68
CA GLY A 3 -20.31 -2.85 5.54
C GLY A 3 -20.36 -1.46 4.88
N SER A 4 -21.54 -0.83 4.82
CA SER A 4 -21.70 0.50 4.23
C SER A 4 -21.04 1.60 5.10
N LEU A 5 -21.08 1.46 6.41
CA LEU A 5 -20.40 2.37 7.35
C LEU A 5 -18.88 2.26 7.26
N GLY A 6 -18.35 1.05 7.11
CA GLY A 6 -16.93 0.81 6.89
C GLY A 6 -16.44 1.44 5.58
N LEU A 7 -17.24 1.33 4.52
CA LEU A 7 -16.93 1.88 3.21
C LEU A 7 -16.97 3.43 3.23
N SER A 8 -17.98 4.04 3.86
CA SER A 8 -18.06 5.50 4.02
C SER A 8 -16.83 6.06 4.73
N LYS A 9 -16.38 5.38 5.78
CA LYS A 9 -15.17 5.76 6.54
C LYS A 9 -13.90 5.69 5.67
N THR A 10 -13.74 4.63 4.88
CA THR A 10 -12.56 4.48 4.00
C THR A 10 -12.55 5.47 2.85
N LEU A 11 -13.72 5.89 2.37
CA LEU A 11 -13.89 6.90 1.32
C LEU A 11 -13.85 8.34 1.86
N GLY A 12 -13.73 8.53 3.17
CA GLY A 12 -13.75 9.87 3.80
C GLY A 12 -15.11 10.57 3.70
N LEU A 13 -16.20 9.81 3.49
CA LEU A 13 -17.54 10.35 3.39
C LEU A 13 -18.18 10.48 4.78
N ALA A 14 -19.13 11.42 4.93
CA ALA A 14 -19.88 11.55 6.15
C ALA A 14 -20.62 10.25 6.50
N SER A 15 -20.66 9.86 7.78
CA SER A 15 -21.29 8.62 8.25
C SER A 15 -22.78 8.51 7.92
N SER A 16 -23.43 9.64 7.58
CA SER A 16 -24.84 9.73 7.17
C SER A 16 -25.04 9.53 5.65
N SER A 17 -23.98 9.40 4.85
CA SER A 17 -24.07 9.26 3.41
C SER A 17 -24.70 7.91 3.04
N LYS A 18 -25.80 7.93 2.27
CA LYS A 18 -26.37 6.73 1.70
C LYS A 18 -25.55 6.32 0.48
N LEU A 19 -24.85 5.20 0.58
CA LEU A 19 -24.13 4.60 -0.54
C LEU A 19 -25.08 3.67 -1.31
N SER A 20 -25.25 3.93 -2.60
CA SER A 20 -25.88 3.00 -3.52
C SER A 20 -24.79 2.22 -4.23
N LEU A 21 -24.76 0.92 -4.03
CA LEU A 21 -23.82 0.02 -4.68
C LEU A 21 -24.46 -0.57 -5.92
N SER A 22 -23.74 -0.59 -7.04
CA SER A 22 -24.15 -1.32 -8.23
C SER A 22 -23.97 -2.82 -7.99
N ASN A 23 -24.96 -3.60 -8.36
CA ASN A 23 -24.87 -5.06 -8.35
C ASN A 23 -24.14 -5.62 -9.59
N ILE A 24 -23.74 -4.74 -10.51
CA ILE A 24 -23.02 -5.15 -11.71
C ILE A 24 -21.54 -5.17 -11.37
N LEU A 25 -20.93 -6.35 -11.43
CA LEU A 25 -19.48 -6.49 -11.32
C LEU A 25 -18.85 -5.95 -12.60
N PRO A 26 -17.84 -5.06 -12.49
CA PRO A 26 -17.14 -4.55 -13.66
C PRO A 26 -16.32 -5.67 -14.32
N ASP A 27 -16.19 -5.61 -15.64
CA ASP A 27 -15.34 -6.53 -16.35
C ASP A 27 -13.86 -6.30 -16.01
N PRO A 28 -13.07 -7.36 -15.85
CA PRO A 28 -11.64 -7.23 -15.62
C PRO A 28 -10.95 -6.64 -16.86
N PRO A 29 -9.80 -5.95 -16.68
CA PRO A 29 -9.03 -5.44 -17.82
C PRO A 29 -8.53 -6.61 -18.66
N ASP A 30 -8.71 -6.51 -19.96
CA ASP A 30 -8.29 -7.54 -20.90
C ASP A 30 -7.39 -6.93 -21.99
N PRO A 31 -6.17 -7.38 -22.18
CA PRO A 31 -5.38 -8.28 -21.32
C PRO A 31 -4.75 -7.53 -20.13
N PRO A 32 -4.47 -8.20 -19.00
CA PRO A 32 -3.69 -7.61 -17.93
C PRO A 32 -2.27 -7.29 -18.45
N PRO A 33 -1.64 -6.21 -17.94
CA PRO A 33 -0.28 -5.87 -18.35
C PRO A 33 0.68 -7.03 -18.05
N THR A 34 1.71 -7.18 -18.87
CA THR A 34 2.69 -8.25 -18.64
C THR A 34 3.44 -8.03 -17.32
N THR A 35 3.84 -9.12 -16.68
CA THR A 35 4.61 -9.08 -15.43
C THR A 35 5.86 -8.22 -15.55
N GLU A 36 6.55 -8.27 -16.68
CA GLU A 36 7.76 -7.48 -16.93
C GLU A 36 7.48 -5.98 -16.98
N GLN A 37 6.40 -5.58 -17.65
CA GLN A 37 5.98 -4.17 -17.70
C GLN A 37 5.60 -3.63 -16.33
N LEU A 38 4.85 -4.44 -15.54
CA LEU A 38 4.48 -4.06 -14.18
C LEU A 38 5.71 -3.93 -13.28
N LEU A 39 6.61 -4.90 -13.28
CA LEU A 39 7.82 -4.88 -12.45
C LEU A 39 8.73 -3.71 -12.81
N GLY A 40 8.94 -3.45 -14.11
CA GLY A 40 9.75 -2.30 -14.57
C GLY A 40 9.18 -0.96 -14.10
N ALA A 41 7.86 -0.79 -14.20
CA ALA A 41 7.18 0.42 -13.73
C ALA A 41 7.20 0.54 -12.20
N CYS A 42 7.01 -0.56 -11.47
CA CYS A 42 7.08 -0.58 -10.00
C CYS A 42 8.46 -0.17 -9.49
N LEU A 43 9.54 -0.72 -10.05
CA LEU A 43 10.90 -0.40 -9.60
C LEU A 43 11.27 1.08 -9.79
N SER A 44 10.68 1.74 -10.80
CA SER A 44 10.96 3.14 -11.07
C SER A 44 10.14 4.11 -10.20
N HIS A 45 8.86 3.83 -9.96
CA HIS A 45 7.91 4.80 -9.39
C HIS A 45 7.12 4.32 -8.17
N HIS A 46 7.47 3.16 -7.58
CA HIS A 46 6.72 2.66 -6.43
C HIS A 46 6.91 3.56 -5.20
N PRO A 47 5.83 4.01 -4.52
CA PRO A 47 5.92 4.95 -3.39
C PRO A 47 6.79 4.45 -2.22
N SER A 48 6.81 3.13 -1.96
CA SER A 48 7.67 2.55 -0.91
C SER A 48 9.16 2.68 -1.26
N LEU A 49 9.52 2.57 -2.54
CA LEU A 49 10.90 2.76 -2.99
C LEU A 49 11.30 4.23 -2.96
N GLU A 50 10.42 5.14 -3.35
CA GLU A 50 10.65 6.59 -3.23
C GLU A 50 10.82 7.00 -1.76
N LYS A 51 9.96 6.49 -0.88
CA LYS A 51 10.12 6.69 0.57
C LYS A 51 11.48 6.21 1.06
N GLN A 52 11.91 5.01 0.67
CA GLN A 52 13.19 4.45 1.09
C GLN A 52 14.37 5.25 0.53
N ARG A 53 14.28 5.76 -0.70
CA ARG A 53 15.29 6.69 -1.28
C ARG A 53 15.39 7.98 -0.46
N ALA A 54 14.26 8.56 -0.05
CA ALA A 54 14.25 9.73 0.82
C ALA A 54 14.90 9.45 2.20
N VAL A 55 14.64 8.26 2.79
CA VAL A 55 15.30 7.83 4.04
C VAL A 55 16.82 7.68 3.86
N ILE A 56 17.27 7.16 2.72
CA ILE A 56 18.69 7.08 2.38
C ILE A 56 19.32 8.47 2.30
N ASP A 57 18.64 9.41 1.65
CA ASP A 57 19.12 10.78 1.53
C ASP A 57 19.18 11.47 2.91
N GLN A 58 18.18 11.26 3.75
CA GLN A 58 18.21 11.72 5.15
C GLN A 58 19.43 11.15 5.90
N ALA A 59 19.63 9.83 5.88
CA ALA A 59 20.75 9.20 6.55
C ALA A 59 22.12 9.68 6.03
N LYS A 60 22.20 9.99 4.72
CA LYS A 60 23.38 10.60 4.09
C LYS A 60 23.64 12.01 4.59
N GLN A 61 22.59 12.84 4.75
CA GLN A 61 22.75 14.18 5.30
C GLN A 61 23.11 14.13 6.79
N ASP A 62 22.51 13.21 7.56
CA ASP A 62 22.87 12.98 8.96
C ASP A 62 24.37 12.63 9.09
N TYR A 63 24.88 11.74 8.22
CA TYR A 63 26.31 11.41 8.19
C TYR A 63 27.17 12.61 7.82
N ARG A 64 26.77 13.42 6.83
CA ARG A 64 27.48 14.64 6.45
C ARG A 64 27.52 15.65 7.59
N LEU A 65 26.36 15.89 8.22
CA LEU A 65 26.24 16.80 9.37
C LEU A 65 27.19 16.40 10.49
N GLU A 66 27.25 15.09 10.81
CA GLU A 66 28.13 14.57 11.85
C GLU A 66 29.61 14.76 11.51
N ARG A 67 29.99 14.64 10.24
CA ARG A 67 31.36 14.97 9.78
C ARG A 67 31.66 16.44 9.95
N PHE A 68 30.69 17.34 9.74
CA PHE A 68 30.96 18.78 9.92
C PHE A 68 31.19 19.17 11.38
N ARG A 69 30.71 18.39 12.35
CA ARG A 69 31.03 18.60 13.78
C ARG A 69 32.50 18.43 14.14
N LEU A 70 33.30 17.84 13.26
CA LEU A 70 34.74 17.77 13.41
C LEU A 70 35.44 19.11 13.08
N TYR A 71 34.72 20.05 12.47
CA TYR A 71 35.26 21.37 12.11
C TYR A 71 34.86 22.42 13.16
N PRO A 72 35.62 23.55 13.22
CA PRO A 72 35.25 24.67 14.07
C PRO A 72 33.83 25.15 13.78
N SER A 73 33.05 25.42 14.81
CA SER A 73 31.71 26.01 14.69
C SER A 73 31.71 27.45 15.19
N VAL A 74 31.01 28.33 14.50
CA VAL A 74 30.83 29.72 14.87
C VAL A 74 29.38 29.91 15.29
N PHE A 75 29.22 30.46 16.49
CA PHE A 75 27.91 30.76 17.05
C PHE A 75 27.74 32.28 17.19
N LEU A 76 26.57 32.79 16.81
CA LEU A 76 26.13 34.14 17.13
C LEU A 76 25.07 33.99 18.23
N ASP A 77 25.35 34.54 19.39
CA ASP A 77 24.42 34.57 20.52
C ASP A 77 23.95 36.01 20.74
N GLY A 78 22.66 36.20 20.98
CA GLY A 78 22.05 37.49 21.27
C GLY A 78 21.00 37.33 22.31
N SER A 79 21.13 38.09 23.43
CA SER A 79 20.13 38.15 24.48
C SER A 79 19.66 39.61 24.71
N ALA A 80 18.39 39.75 24.92
CA ALA A 80 17.76 40.99 25.37
C ALA A 80 17.19 40.75 26.75
N THR A 81 17.60 41.53 27.73
CA THR A 81 17.09 41.46 29.09
C THR A 81 16.54 42.81 29.49
N GLU A 82 15.29 42.84 29.90
CA GLU A 82 14.66 44.01 30.49
C GLU A 82 14.78 43.91 32.01
N ILE A 83 15.39 44.91 32.61
CA ILE A 83 15.57 44.98 34.05
C ILE A 83 14.59 46.01 34.57
N ASP A 84 13.50 45.54 35.20
CA ASP A 84 12.56 46.37 35.94
C ASP A 84 13.10 46.58 37.35
N GLU A 85 13.63 47.75 37.64
CA GLU A 85 13.83 48.16 39.00
C GLU A 85 12.49 48.57 39.64
N PHE A 86 12.35 48.44 40.95
CA PHE A 86 11.15 48.68 41.74
C PHE A 86 10.43 50.05 41.48
N ASP A 87 11.00 50.91 40.64
CA ASP A 87 10.45 52.17 40.16
C ASP A 87 10.12 52.09 38.67
N PRO A 88 8.82 52.18 38.25
CA PRO A 88 8.40 52.10 36.85
C PRO A 88 9.00 53.18 35.91
N SER A 89 9.62 54.22 36.50
CA SER A 89 10.31 55.25 35.73
C SER A 89 11.75 54.94 35.34
N ASN A 90 12.29 53.78 35.78
CA ASN A 90 13.70 53.42 35.59
C ASN A 90 13.89 52.01 35.02
N SER A 91 13.21 51.69 33.92
CA SER A 91 13.46 50.45 33.19
C SER A 91 14.69 50.58 32.27
N ALA A 92 15.62 49.68 32.39
CA ALA A 92 16.79 49.58 31.51
C ALA A 92 16.74 48.31 30.64
N SER A 93 16.83 48.45 29.33
CA SER A 93 16.99 47.33 28.39
C SER A 93 18.46 47.10 28.09
N VAL A 94 18.95 45.91 28.34
CA VAL A 94 20.33 45.52 28.06
C VAL A 94 20.32 44.53 26.88
N PHE A 95 21.01 44.89 25.82
CA PHE A 95 21.25 44.01 24.68
C PHE A 95 22.68 43.52 24.73
N VAL A 96 22.88 42.19 24.73
CA VAL A 96 24.18 41.58 24.65
C VAL A 96 24.26 40.76 23.40
N GLY A 97 25.29 41.03 22.58
CA GLY A 97 25.62 40.24 21.38
C GLY A 97 27.00 39.65 21.57
N ALA A 98 27.17 38.35 21.31
CA ALA A 98 28.44 37.66 21.35
C ALA A 98 28.66 36.78 20.11
N ILE A 99 29.88 36.74 19.64
CA ILE A 99 30.33 35.76 18.63
C ILE A 99 31.27 34.78 19.33
N ALA A 100 30.91 33.52 19.31
CA ALA A 100 31.72 32.45 19.90
C ALA A 100 32.21 31.47 18.81
N ILE A 101 33.47 31.07 18.91
CA ILE A 101 34.06 30.04 18.07
C ILE A 101 34.37 28.84 18.95
N SER A 102 33.79 27.69 18.64
CA SER A 102 34.05 26.44 19.34
C SER A 102 34.86 25.48 18.45
N VAL A 103 35.99 25.00 18.96
CA VAL A 103 36.87 24.07 18.28
C VAL A 103 36.98 22.81 19.13
N PRO A 104 36.51 21.64 18.66
CA PRO A 104 36.72 20.39 19.40
C PRO A 104 38.18 19.98 19.28
N ILE A 105 38.91 20.01 20.38
CA ILE A 105 40.33 19.66 20.42
C ILE A 105 40.51 18.16 20.66
N PHE A 106 39.77 17.60 21.60
CA PHE A 106 39.85 16.19 21.99
C PHE A 106 38.59 15.71 22.70
N ASP A 107 38.03 14.59 22.23
CA ASP A 107 36.77 14.01 22.73
C ASP A 107 36.89 12.50 23.01
N PHE A 108 38.09 11.99 23.21
CA PHE A 108 38.38 10.56 23.43
C PHE A 108 37.84 9.65 22.30
N GLY A 109 37.70 10.17 21.08
CA GLY A 109 37.20 9.42 19.91
C GLY A 109 35.67 9.29 19.82
N ALA A 110 34.93 9.94 20.71
CA ALA A 110 33.46 9.85 20.71
C ALA A 110 32.87 10.37 19.40
N GLN A 111 33.36 11.49 18.87
CA GLN A 111 32.91 12.06 17.59
C GLN A 111 33.21 11.14 16.40
N LEU A 112 34.37 10.51 16.38
CA LEU A 112 34.72 9.53 15.34
C LEU A 112 33.81 8.30 15.39
N ALA A 113 33.53 7.79 16.59
CA ALA A 113 32.65 6.66 16.80
C ALA A 113 31.20 7.00 16.33
N THR A 114 30.72 8.20 16.67
CA THR A 114 29.40 8.68 16.23
C THR A 114 29.34 8.84 14.71
N THR A 115 30.33 9.44 14.10
CA THR A 115 30.43 9.58 12.63
C THR A 115 30.43 8.21 11.94
N ARG A 116 31.19 7.24 12.49
CA ARG A 116 31.20 5.87 11.98
C ARG A 116 29.85 5.19 12.12
N SER A 117 29.17 5.39 13.24
CA SER A 117 27.78 4.88 13.45
C SER A 117 26.83 5.43 12.41
N LYS A 118 26.85 6.75 12.12
CA LYS A 118 26.04 7.38 11.09
C LYS A 118 26.34 6.85 9.68
N LEU A 119 27.62 6.59 9.38
CA LEU A 119 28.02 5.96 8.12
C LEU A 119 27.43 4.55 7.99
N MET A 120 27.48 3.75 9.06
CA MET A 120 26.91 2.40 9.06
C MET A 120 25.39 2.43 8.90
N LYS A 121 24.72 3.39 9.54
CA LYS A 121 23.29 3.62 9.34
C LYS A 121 22.96 3.94 7.88
N TYR A 122 23.70 4.86 7.26
CA TYR A 122 23.52 5.16 5.83
C TYR A 122 23.66 3.92 4.93
N LYS A 123 24.71 3.09 5.17
CA LYS A 123 24.90 1.83 4.44
C LYS A 123 23.78 0.82 4.69
N ALA A 124 23.29 0.74 5.92
CA ALA A 124 22.15 -0.13 6.25
C ALA A 124 20.87 0.28 5.52
N GLU A 125 20.60 1.59 5.41
CA GLU A 125 19.45 2.07 4.66
C GLU A 125 19.58 1.82 3.14
N GLN A 126 20.81 1.85 2.59
CA GLN A 126 21.05 1.43 1.21
C GLN A 126 20.76 -0.07 1.01
N ALA A 127 21.16 -0.93 1.94
CA ALA A 127 20.85 -2.35 1.88
C ALA A 127 19.33 -2.61 1.99
N ARG A 128 18.63 -1.85 2.82
CA ARG A 128 17.16 -1.92 2.93
C ARG A 128 16.42 -1.59 1.64
N LEU A 129 16.98 -0.75 0.77
CA LEU A 129 16.36 -0.47 -0.53
C LEU A 129 16.23 -1.73 -1.37
N PHE A 130 17.23 -2.61 -1.37
CA PHE A 130 17.17 -3.88 -2.09
C PHE A 130 16.09 -4.79 -1.50
N SER A 131 16.05 -4.94 -0.18
CA SER A 131 14.99 -5.72 0.48
C SER A 131 13.59 -5.16 0.16
N THR A 132 13.43 -3.83 0.19
CA THR A 132 12.13 -3.20 -0.15
C THR A 132 11.76 -3.45 -1.62
N ALA A 133 12.74 -3.46 -2.53
CA ALA A 133 12.50 -3.78 -3.94
C ALA A 133 12.07 -5.25 -4.12
N ASP A 134 12.73 -6.16 -3.40
CA ASP A 134 12.39 -7.59 -3.44
C ASP A 134 10.98 -7.83 -2.85
N ASP A 135 10.62 -7.15 -1.76
CA ASP A 135 9.28 -7.24 -1.17
C ASP A 135 8.19 -6.76 -2.14
N VAL A 136 8.42 -5.64 -2.83
CA VAL A 136 7.51 -5.13 -3.86
C VAL A 136 7.37 -6.10 -5.01
N ASN A 137 8.49 -6.62 -5.53
CA ASN A 137 8.49 -7.61 -6.61
C ASN A 137 7.73 -8.87 -6.21
N TYR A 138 7.99 -9.39 -5.02
CA TYR A 138 7.31 -10.57 -4.49
C TYR A 138 5.79 -10.37 -4.39
N GLU A 139 5.34 -9.22 -3.85
CA GLU A 139 3.91 -8.92 -3.68
C GLU A 139 3.20 -8.81 -5.03
N VAL A 140 3.81 -8.15 -6.02
CA VAL A 140 3.28 -8.05 -7.39
C VAL A 140 3.18 -9.43 -8.04
N LEU A 141 4.25 -10.21 -8.03
CA LEU A 141 4.28 -11.55 -8.63
C LEU A 141 3.27 -12.50 -7.98
N LYS A 142 3.21 -12.52 -6.65
CA LYS A 142 2.26 -13.34 -5.91
C LYS A 142 0.81 -12.99 -6.24
N THR A 143 0.51 -11.70 -6.31
CA THR A 143 -0.84 -11.23 -6.62
C THR A 143 -1.21 -11.56 -8.05
N TYR A 144 -0.29 -11.37 -9.00
CA TYR A 144 -0.47 -11.72 -10.40
C TYR A 144 -0.71 -13.22 -10.59
N GLN A 145 0.09 -14.07 -9.94
CA GLN A 145 -0.08 -15.52 -9.97
C GLN A 145 -1.44 -15.96 -9.42
N THR A 146 -1.93 -15.27 -8.37
CA THR A 146 -3.25 -15.57 -7.81
C THR A 146 -4.37 -15.22 -8.81
N ILE A 147 -4.25 -14.09 -9.52
CA ILE A 147 -5.21 -13.70 -10.58
C ILE A 147 -5.21 -14.75 -11.69
N TYR A 148 -4.03 -15.19 -12.12
CA TYR A 148 -3.89 -16.22 -13.14
C TYR A 148 -4.60 -17.53 -12.74
N ASN A 149 -4.35 -18.02 -11.52
CA ASN A 149 -4.98 -19.23 -10.99
C ASN A 149 -6.51 -19.08 -10.88
N LEU A 150 -6.99 -17.92 -10.40
CA LEU A 150 -8.43 -17.63 -10.31
C LEU A 150 -9.07 -17.61 -11.70
N THR A 151 -8.40 -17.07 -12.71
CA THR A 151 -8.91 -17.06 -14.09
C THR A 151 -9.08 -18.47 -14.63
N HIS A 152 -8.10 -19.34 -14.40
CA HIS A 152 -8.22 -20.76 -14.78
C HIS A 152 -9.35 -21.48 -14.06
N ASN A 153 -9.51 -21.25 -12.75
CA ASN A 153 -10.59 -21.85 -11.97
C ASN A 153 -11.98 -21.36 -12.45
N ILE A 154 -12.11 -20.08 -12.81
CA ILE A 154 -13.34 -19.52 -13.38
C ILE A 154 -13.68 -20.18 -14.70
N LEU A 155 -12.71 -20.34 -15.61
CA LEU A 155 -12.93 -21.01 -16.88
C LEU A 155 -13.39 -22.47 -16.71
N SER A 156 -12.78 -23.20 -15.79
CA SER A 156 -13.19 -24.57 -15.47
C SER A 156 -14.62 -24.60 -14.92
N LEU A 157 -14.93 -23.72 -13.95
CA LEU A 157 -16.23 -23.70 -13.30
C LEU A 157 -17.34 -23.20 -14.24
N GLN A 158 -17.05 -22.35 -15.22
CA GLN A 158 -17.99 -21.99 -16.29
C GLN A 158 -18.42 -23.21 -17.10
N GLY A 159 -17.50 -24.13 -17.37
CA GLY A 159 -17.79 -25.42 -17.98
C GLY A 159 -18.75 -26.27 -17.12
N ASP A 160 -18.49 -26.33 -15.82
CA ASP A 160 -19.33 -27.07 -14.87
C ASP A 160 -20.74 -26.47 -14.73
N VAL A 161 -20.84 -25.13 -14.66
CA VAL A 161 -22.13 -24.43 -14.65
C VAL A 161 -22.93 -24.71 -15.92
N SER A 162 -22.27 -24.66 -17.09
CA SER A 162 -22.91 -24.98 -18.37
C SER A 162 -23.39 -26.42 -18.45
N LYS A 163 -22.70 -27.35 -17.80
CA LYS A 163 -23.07 -28.74 -17.69
C LYS A 163 -24.27 -28.93 -16.74
N ALA A 164 -24.19 -28.31 -15.56
CA ALA A 164 -25.29 -28.37 -14.58
C ALA A 164 -26.58 -27.76 -15.15
N LYS A 165 -26.49 -26.68 -15.92
CA LYS A 165 -27.64 -26.08 -16.62
C LYS A 165 -28.28 -27.06 -17.60
N ARG A 166 -27.48 -27.73 -18.44
CA ARG A 166 -28.01 -28.75 -19.36
C ARG A 166 -28.62 -29.94 -18.62
N ASP A 167 -28.07 -30.34 -17.49
CA ASP A 167 -28.63 -31.40 -16.66
C ASP A 167 -30.02 -31.02 -16.15
N VAL A 168 -30.27 -29.76 -15.78
CA VAL A 168 -31.60 -29.25 -15.39
C VAL A 168 -32.53 -29.29 -16.57
N GLU A 169 -32.16 -28.75 -17.74
CA GLU A 169 -32.97 -28.75 -18.96
C GLU A 169 -33.42 -30.18 -19.36
N VAL A 170 -32.50 -31.17 -19.23
CA VAL A 170 -32.84 -32.57 -19.55
C VAL A 170 -33.86 -33.15 -18.56
N ILE A 171 -33.65 -32.90 -17.24
CA ILE A 171 -34.58 -33.40 -16.21
C ILE A 171 -35.96 -32.74 -16.32
N GLU A 172 -36.06 -31.45 -16.60
CA GLU A 172 -37.29 -30.73 -16.86
C GLU A 172 -38.09 -31.37 -18.05
N ALA A 173 -37.38 -31.69 -19.14
CA ALA A 173 -37.98 -32.36 -20.29
C ALA A 173 -38.45 -33.79 -19.95
N GLN A 174 -37.72 -34.54 -19.14
CA GLN A 174 -38.11 -35.88 -18.68
C GLN A 174 -39.31 -35.86 -17.72
N GLN A 175 -39.37 -34.84 -16.85
CA GLN A 175 -40.50 -34.64 -15.94
C GLN A 175 -41.80 -34.33 -16.70
N GLN A 176 -41.72 -33.46 -17.72
CA GLN A 176 -42.88 -33.17 -18.61
C GLN A 176 -43.41 -34.43 -19.30
N GLN A 177 -42.57 -35.44 -19.51
CA GLN A 177 -42.92 -36.76 -20.06
C GLN A 177 -43.38 -37.76 -19.00
N GLY A 178 -43.35 -37.37 -17.71
CA GLY A 178 -43.72 -38.25 -16.59
C GLY A 178 -42.66 -39.32 -16.26
N ILE A 179 -41.42 -39.14 -16.75
CA ILE A 179 -40.33 -40.15 -16.58
C ILE A 179 -39.48 -39.86 -15.33
N ALA A 180 -39.28 -38.56 -14.97
CA ALA A 180 -38.49 -38.16 -13.84
C ALA A 180 -39.31 -37.80 -12.60
N GLU A 181 -38.76 -38.11 -11.43
CA GLU A 181 -39.39 -37.73 -10.15
C GLU A 181 -39.14 -36.24 -9.85
N PRO A 182 -40.14 -35.50 -9.27
CA PRO A 182 -40.00 -34.10 -8.92
C PRO A 182 -38.81 -33.79 -8.01
N LEU A 183 -38.45 -34.73 -7.11
CA LEU A 183 -37.33 -34.56 -6.20
C LEU A 183 -35.99 -34.47 -6.95
N THR A 184 -35.81 -35.23 -8.04
CA THR A 184 -34.61 -35.23 -8.86
C THR A 184 -34.41 -33.89 -9.58
N GLU A 185 -35.44 -33.25 -10.00
CA GLU A 185 -35.41 -31.90 -10.60
C GLU A 185 -34.91 -30.88 -9.59
N VAL A 186 -35.52 -30.83 -8.41
CA VAL A 186 -35.11 -29.90 -7.34
C VAL A 186 -33.63 -30.11 -6.94
N GLU A 187 -33.15 -31.34 -6.88
CA GLU A 187 -31.73 -31.62 -6.59
C GLU A 187 -30.80 -31.08 -7.69
N LYS A 188 -31.18 -31.18 -8.96
CA LYS A 188 -30.40 -30.64 -10.09
C LYS A 188 -30.40 -29.14 -10.11
N GLU A 189 -31.54 -28.51 -9.86
CA GLU A 189 -31.65 -27.05 -9.73
C GLU A 189 -30.79 -26.50 -8.60
N LEU A 190 -30.86 -27.11 -7.42
CA LEU A 190 -30.03 -26.72 -6.28
C LEU A 190 -28.53 -26.82 -6.61
N ARG A 191 -28.15 -27.87 -7.32
CA ARG A 191 -26.76 -28.05 -7.76
C ARG A 191 -26.32 -26.97 -8.77
N PHE A 192 -27.18 -26.63 -9.71
CA PHE A 192 -26.94 -25.55 -10.67
C PHE A 192 -26.77 -24.21 -9.96
N ILE A 193 -27.69 -23.85 -9.05
CA ILE A 193 -27.64 -22.60 -8.27
C ILE A 193 -26.35 -22.56 -7.44
N ALA A 194 -25.98 -23.63 -6.76
CA ALA A 194 -24.75 -23.69 -5.97
C ALA A 194 -23.48 -23.47 -6.84
N ARG A 195 -23.45 -24.03 -8.05
CA ARG A 195 -22.32 -23.79 -8.99
C ARG A 195 -22.28 -22.39 -9.53
N GLN A 196 -23.44 -21.77 -9.76
CA GLN A 196 -23.54 -20.38 -10.18
C GLN A 196 -23.06 -19.44 -9.08
N ASP A 197 -23.47 -19.63 -7.84
CA ASP A 197 -23.01 -18.85 -6.68
C ASP A 197 -21.50 -18.97 -6.48
N GLU A 198 -20.95 -20.17 -6.64
CA GLU A 198 -19.50 -20.41 -6.57
C GLU A 198 -18.75 -19.62 -7.67
N LEU A 199 -19.29 -19.59 -8.88
CA LEU A 199 -18.73 -18.85 -10.02
C LEU A 199 -18.73 -17.34 -9.75
N GLU A 200 -19.84 -16.78 -9.29
CA GLU A 200 -19.96 -15.36 -8.93
C GLU A 200 -18.98 -15.00 -7.80
N GLY A 201 -18.86 -15.88 -6.81
CA GLY A 201 -17.89 -15.73 -5.72
C GLY A 201 -16.43 -15.68 -6.21
N LEU A 202 -16.06 -16.55 -7.15
CA LEU A 202 -14.71 -16.53 -7.75
C LEU A 202 -14.47 -15.29 -8.62
N GLN A 203 -15.47 -14.83 -9.36
CA GLN A 203 -15.40 -13.61 -10.17
C GLN A 203 -15.19 -12.38 -9.26
N ALA A 204 -15.99 -12.24 -8.20
CA ALA A 204 -15.84 -11.17 -7.22
C ALA A 204 -14.46 -11.19 -6.55
N ARG A 205 -13.98 -12.40 -6.21
CA ARG A 205 -12.64 -12.59 -5.64
C ARG A 205 -11.54 -12.17 -6.62
N ARG A 206 -11.63 -12.52 -7.90
CA ARG A 206 -10.70 -12.10 -8.94
C ARG A 206 -10.63 -10.58 -9.05
N LEU A 207 -11.78 -9.89 -9.04
CA LEU A 207 -11.83 -8.42 -9.06
C LEU A 207 -11.14 -7.80 -7.84
N SER A 208 -11.33 -8.37 -6.65
CA SER A 208 -10.62 -7.91 -5.45
C SER A 208 -9.10 -8.04 -5.58
N TYR A 209 -8.61 -9.07 -6.28
CA TYR A 209 -7.18 -9.23 -6.53
C TYR A 209 -6.66 -8.28 -7.60
N TYR A 210 -7.45 -7.83 -8.58
CA TYR A 210 -7.06 -6.73 -9.47
C TYR A 210 -6.85 -5.41 -8.69
N ALA A 211 -7.74 -5.09 -7.75
CA ALA A 211 -7.56 -3.93 -6.87
C ALA A 211 -6.31 -4.06 -5.99
N ARG A 212 -6.01 -5.28 -5.49
CA ARG A 212 -4.77 -5.57 -4.76
C ARG A 212 -3.54 -5.42 -5.64
N LEU A 213 -3.59 -5.88 -6.88
CA LEU A 213 -2.50 -5.72 -7.84
C LEU A 213 -2.21 -4.25 -8.12
N GLN A 214 -3.25 -3.43 -8.30
CA GLN A 214 -3.09 -1.99 -8.44
C GLN A 214 -2.40 -1.35 -7.22
N LYS A 215 -2.77 -1.77 -6.02
CA LYS A 215 -2.12 -1.32 -4.78
C LYS A 215 -0.67 -1.82 -4.70
N ALA A 216 -0.43 -3.10 -4.97
CA ALA A 216 0.91 -3.70 -4.96
C ALA A 216 1.83 -3.08 -6.01
N ALA A 217 1.29 -2.64 -7.14
CA ALA A 217 2.01 -1.89 -8.17
C ALA A 217 2.20 -0.40 -7.82
N GLY A 218 1.80 0.04 -6.61
CA GLY A 218 1.97 1.43 -6.17
C GLY A 218 1.15 2.45 -6.95
N GLY A 219 0.06 2.03 -7.62
CA GLY A 219 -0.79 2.89 -8.44
C GLY A 219 -0.19 3.27 -9.80
N VAL A 220 0.94 2.69 -10.18
CA VAL A 220 1.56 2.92 -11.49
C VAL A 220 0.69 2.35 -12.61
N TRP A 221 0.02 1.25 -12.35
CA TRP A 221 -1.01 0.70 -13.20
C TRP A 221 -2.38 0.99 -12.59
N LYS A 222 -3.24 1.62 -13.35
CA LYS A 222 -4.61 1.92 -12.92
C LYS A 222 -5.56 1.05 -13.70
N TRP A 223 -6.25 0.18 -13.00
CA TRP A 223 -7.47 -0.42 -13.47
C TRP A 223 -8.63 0.44 -12.93
N ILE A 224 -9.35 1.09 -13.84
CA ILE A 224 -10.57 1.82 -13.52
C ILE A 224 -11.67 1.02 -14.20
N PRO A 225 -12.57 0.40 -13.42
CA PRO A 225 -13.72 -0.29 -13.96
C PRO A 225 -14.70 0.68 -14.62
#